data_38993e1223eebccf7289e1d3caf7738b
#
_entry.id   38993e1223eebccf7289e1d3caf7738b
#
_cell.length_a   1.000
_cell.length_b   1.000
_cell.length_c   1.000
_cell.angle_alpha   90.00
_cell.angle_beta   90.00
_cell.angle_gamma   90.00
#
_symmetry.space_group_name_H-M   'P 1'
#
loop_
_entity.id
_entity.type
_entity.pdbx_description
1 polymer ?
#
loop_
_entity_poly.entity_id
_entity_poly.type
_entity_poly.pdbx_seq_one_letter_code
_entity_poly.pdbx_strand_id
1 'polypeptide(L)'
;MLRPMTAPLAILLATATPALAAGNLEPAYAAHGRLMVTQFVSAPFPHPARATGHKYKAKLYPAKEHYSDSTVAIFIPHGFRETGRVDFVIHFHGWHNSVAGTLRDYQLIEQLIASGKNAVLVVPAGPRDAPDSFGGKLEERDGFKHFLAELLATLQQRGVFQRKDFSVGRVILSGHSGGYRVIAAILDRGGLAKNADEVWLFDALYAETDKFLAWSDRHHGRLLNIYTDHGGTKDDSEAMMARLKKRATPFLAVEEAKATTDELKTNQLIFLHTDLPHNDVVEKRQEFSRFLKTSRFDDLKPAAP
;
A
#
# COMPACT_ATOMS: atom_id res chain seq x y z
N MET A 1 -50.81 -36.20 -27.73
CA MET A 1 -50.36 -34.83 -28.10
C MET A 1 -49.87 -34.15 -26.84
N LEU A 2 -48.57 -34.15 -26.65
CA LEU A 2 -47.92 -33.46 -25.54
C LEU A 2 -47.39 -32.12 -26.06
N ARG A 3 -47.81 -31.01 -25.44
CA ARG A 3 -47.25 -29.64 -25.74
C ARG A 3 -45.96 -29.44 -25.00
N PRO A 4 -44.91 -28.85 -25.60
CA PRO A 4 -43.70 -28.50 -24.86
C PRO A 4 -43.92 -27.22 -24.05
N MET A 5 -43.59 -27.26 -22.78
CA MET A 5 -43.50 -26.07 -21.88
C MET A 5 -42.15 -25.40 -22.17
N THR A 6 -42.18 -24.21 -22.74
CA THR A 6 -41.05 -23.33 -22.86
C THR A 6 -40.93 -22.48 -21.57
N ALA A 7 -39.89 -22.71 -20.78
CA ALA A 7 -39.53 -21.85 -19.65
C ALA A 7 -38.83 -20.57 -20.16
N PRO A 8 -39.14 -19.40 -19.61
CA PRO A 8 -38.46 -18.17 -20.01
C PRO A 8 -37.05 -18.13 -19.39
N LEU A 9 -36.05 -17.92 -20.23
CA LEU A 9 -34.67 -17.66 -19.85
C LEU A 9 -34.59 -16.24 -19.25
N ALA A 10 -34.45 -16.15 -17.92
CA ALA A 10 -34.20 -14.90 -17.25
C ALA A 10 -32.77 -14.46 -17.50
N ILE A 11 -32.58 -13.44 -18.34
CA ILE A 11 -31.30 -12.78 -18.55
C ILE A 11 -31.05 -11.88 -17.31
N LEU A 12 -30.18 -12.31 -16.43
CA LEU A 12 -29.61 -11.43 -15.38
C LEU A 12 -28.74 -10.37 -16.08
N LEU A 13 -29.25 -9.16 -16.21
CA LEU A 13 -28.43 -8.01 -16.54
C LEU A 13 -27.57 -7.72 -15.28
N ALA A 14 -26.28 -8.08 -15.35
CA ALA A 14 -25.29 -7.57 -14.43
C ALA A 14 -25.16 -6.05 -14.67
N THR A 15 -25.68 -5.25 -13.76
CA THR A 15 -25.46 -3.80 -13.76
C THR A 15 -24.01 -3.56 -13.42
N ALA A 16 -23.18 -3.29 -14.43
CA ALA A 16 -21.82 -2.79 -14.24
C ALA A 16 -21.91 -1.46 -13.50
N THR A 17 -21.47 -1.43 -12.24
CA THR A 17 -21.29 -0.19 -11.50
C THR A 17 -20.31 0.69 -12.26
N PRO A 18 -20.63 1.94 -12.61
CA PRO A 18 -19.70 2.79 -13.32
C PRO A 18 -18.45 3.00 -12.47
N ALA A 19 -17.26 2.81 -13.04
CA ALA A 19 -16.00 3.13 -12.40
C ALA A 19 -16.03 4.61 -11.99
N LEU A 20 -16.01 4.89 -10.68
CA LEU A 20 -15.92 6.25 -10.16
C LEU A 20 -14.62 6.88 -10.69
N ALA A 21 -14.73 7.97 -11.43
CA ALA A 21 -13.59 8.80 -11.77
C ALA A 21 -12.97 9.36 -10.47
N ALA A 22 -11.64 9.54 -10.43
CA ALA A 22 -10.91 9.97 -9.22
C ALA A 22 -11.53 11.22 -8.53
N GLY A 23 -12.19 12.11 -9.26
CA GLY A 23 -12.86 13.30 -8.74
C GLY A 23 -14.14 13.06 -7.92
N ASN A 24 -14.67 11.83 -7.87
CA ASN A 24 -15.88 11.49 -7.11
C ASN A 24 -15.59 10.70 -5.82
N LEU A 25 -14.32 10.45 -5.47
CA LEU A 25 -13.96 9.68 -4.29
C LEU A 25 -14.10 10.49 -2.99
N GLU A 26 -13.76 11.77 -3.01
CA GLU A 26 -13.74 12.61 -1.81
C GLU A 26 -15.09 12.64 -1.06
N PRO A 27 -16.26 12.85 -1.73
CA PRO A 27 -17.54 12.83 -1.06
C PRO A 27 -17.91 11.48 -0.44
N ALA A 28 -17.48 10.38 -1.03
CA ALA A 28 -17.81 9.04 -0.55
C ALA A 28 -17.28 8.76 0.86
N TYR A 29 -16.16 9.39 1.23
CA TYR A 29 -15.49 9.18 2.51
C TYR A 29 -15.69 10.32 3.50
N ALA A 30 -16.47 11.36 3.17
CA ALA A 30 -16.67 12.53 4.02
C ALA A 30 -17.23 12.22 5.42
N ALA A 31 -18.00 11.15 5.57
CA ALA A 31 -18.51 10.68 6.86
C ALA A 31 -17.41 10.05 7.76
N HIS A 32 -16.27 9.71 7.21
CA HIS A 32 -15.20 8.98 7.90
C HIS A 32 -13.94 9.81 8.13
N GLY A 33 -13.77 10.86 7.36
CA GLY A 33 -12.58 11.69 7.41
C GLY A 33 -12.49 12.63 6.21
N ARG A 34 -11.32 13.21 6.03
CA ARG A 34 -11.02 14.06 4.88
C ARG A 34 -10.16 13.30 3.89
N LEU A 35 -10.74 12.93 2.75
CA LEU A 35 -9.98 12.47 1.59
C LEU A 35 -9.62 13.68 0.73
N MET A 36 -8.39 13.77 0.29
CA MET A 36 -7.90 14.73 -0.69
C MET A 36 -7.26 13.98 -1.84
N VAL A 37 -7.66 14.27 -3.06
CA VAL A 37 -7.05 13.75 -4.28
C VAL A 37 -6.35 14.92 -4.98
N THR A 38 -5.05 14.86 -5.08
CA THR A 38 -4.23 15.97 -5.61
C THR A 38 -3.10 15.45 -6.49
N GLN A 39 -2.35 16.36 -7.11
CA GLN A 39 -1.20 16.01 -7.94
C GLN A 39 0.08 16.50 -7.29
N PHE A 40 1.14 15.67 -7.31
CA PHE A 40 2.45 16.01 -6.82
C PHE A 40 3.49 16.07 -7.94
N VAL A 41 4.37 17.02 -7.87
CA VAL A 41 5.54 17.10 -8.76
C VAL A 41 6.50 15.95 -8.47
N SER A 42 6.61 15.56 -7.20
CA SER A 42 7.44 14.43 -6.75
C SER A 42 6.75 13.06 -6.81
N ALA A 43 5.51 12.97 -7.31
CA ALA A 43 4.84 11.69 -7.57
C ALA A 43 5.69 10.79 -8.49
N PRO A 44 5.50 9.46 -8.47
CA PRO A 44 6.25 8.54 -9.32
C PRO A 44 6.36 8.98 -10.78
N PHE A 45 5.27 9.44 -11.36
CA PHE A 45 5.18 9.82 -12.76
C PHE A 45 4.68 11.25 -12.95
N PRO A 46 4.96 11.88 -14.13
CA PRO A 46 5.75 11.37 -15.25
C PRO A 46 7.24 11.22 -14.93
N HIS A 47 7.91 10.26 -15.60
CA HIS A 47 9.33 9.98 -15.42
C HIS A 47 10.02 9.75 -16.78
N PRO A 48 11.26 10.27 -17.02
CA PRO A 48 11.95 10.15 -18.30
C PRO A 48 12.12 8.71 -18.80
N ALA A 49 12.38 7.76 -17.90
CA ALA A 49 12.52 6.34 -18.25
C ALA A 49 11.23 5.69 -18.80
N ARG A 50 10.13 6.39 -18.77
CA ARG A 50 8.83 5.98 -19.36
C ARG A 50 8.26 7.02 -20.31
N ALA A 51 9.08 7.96 -20.81
CA ALA A 51 8.61 9.01 -21.73
C ALA A 51 8.01 8.44 -23.04
N THR A 52 8.46 7.26 -23.46
CA THR A 52 7.92 6.52 -24.64
C THR A 52 6.97 5.39 -24.25
N GLY A 53 6.61 5.28 -22.97
CA GLY A 53 5.85 4.17 -22.43
C GLY A 53 6.73 2.97 -22.04
N HIS A 54 6.08 1.83 -21.86
CA HIS A 54 6.73 0.55 -21.52
C HIS A 54 6.21 -0.57 -22.42
N LYS A 55 7.13 -1.39 -22.93
CA LYS A 55 6.78 -2.58 -23.72
C LYS A 55 6.83 -3.80 -22.80
N TYR A 56 5.72 -4.48 -22.66
CA TYR A 56 5.65 -5.77 -21.98
C TYR A 56 5.14 -6.84 -22.93
N LYS A 57 5.91 -7.91 -23.13
CA LYS A 57 5.69 -8.88 -24.21
C LYS A 57 5.59 -8.16 -25.55
N ALA A 58 4.52 -8.39 -26.33
CA ALA A 58 4.31 -7.76 -27.62
C ALA A 58 3.51 -6.43 -27.57
N LYS A 59 3.00 -6.04 -26.39
CA LYS A 59 2.13 -4.87 -26.22
C LYS A 59 2.91 -3.66 -25.71
N LEU A 60 2.70 -2.49 -26.34
CA LEU A 60 3.15 -1.20 -25.84
C LEU A 60 2.08 -0.61 -24.91
N TYR A 61 2.51 -0.10 -23.77
CA TYR A 61 1.73 0.68 -22.81
C TYR A 61 2.18 2.14 -22.92
N PRO A 62 1.43 3.02 -23.62
CA PRO A 62 1.88 4.37 -23.94
C PRO A 62 2.03 5.26 -22.70
N ALA A 63 3.00 6.20 -22.75
CA ALA A 63 3.30 7.10 -21.61
C ALA A 63 2.08 7.92 -21.17
N LYS A 64 1.34 8.50 -22.14
CA LYS A 64 0.18 9.36 -21.87
C LYS A 64 -0.91 8.65 -21.07
N GLU A 65 -1.14 7.37 -21.31
CA GLU A 65 -2.22 6.60 -20.69
C GLU A 65 -1.78 5.98 -19.34
N HIS A 66 -0.52 5.54 -19.26
CA HIS A 66 -0.07 4.67 -18.18
C HIS A 66 0.99 5.30 -17.25
N TYR A 67 1.69 6.35 -17.70
CA TYR A 67 2.86 6.91 -17.02
C TYR A 67 2.85 8.45 -16.91
N SER A 68 1.67 9.06 -16.99
CA SER A 68 1.50 10.51 -16.85
C SER A 68 0.75 10.92 -15.58
N ASP A 69 0.23 9.95 -14.83
CA ASP A 69 -0.58 10.19 -13.65
C ASP A 69 0.32 10.56 -12.45
N SER A 70 0.15 11.76 -11.92
CA SER A 70 0.84 12.27 -10.72
C SER A 70 -0.08 12.35 -9.51
N THR A 71 -1.21 11.68 -9.55
CA THR A 71 -2.23 11.68 -8.49
C THR A 71 -1.68 11.08 -7.21
N VAL A 72 -2.00 11.73 -6.09
CA VAL A 72 -1.78 11.22 -4.74
C VAL A 72 -3.09 11.38 -3.97
N ALA A 73 -3.61 10.27 -3.46
CA ALA A 73 -4.72 10.28 -2.52
C ALA A 73 -4.18 10.34 -1.09
N ILE A 74 -4.75 11.23 -0.27
CA ILE A 74 -4.36 11.47 1.11
C ILE A 74 -5.63 11.43 1.96
N PHE A 75 -5.72 10.49 2.89
CA PHE A 75 -6.87 10.37 3.78
C PHE A 75 -6.47 10.58 5.24
N ILE A 76 -7.18 11.48 5.90
CA ILE A 76 -7.05 11.80 7.32
C ILE A 76 -8.34 11.38 8.02
N PRO A 77 -8.33 10.43 8.95
CA PRO A 77 -9.53 9.98 9.65
C PRO A 77 -10.11 11.06 10.55
N HIS A 78 -11.43 11.04 10.78
CA HIS A 78 -12.03 11.85 11.83
C HIS A 78 -11.40 11.50 13.20
N GLY A 79 -11.22 12.49 14.04
CA GLY A 79 -10.56 12.30 15.33
C GLY A 79 -9.03 12.20 15.27
N PHE A 80 -8.42 12.42 14.08
CA PHE A 80 -6.96 12.49 13.98
C PHE A 80 -6.40 13.52 14.96
N ARG A 81 -5.36 13.12 15.70
CA ARG A 81 -4.71 13.97 16.71
C ARG A 81 -3.37 14.48 16.18
N GLU A 82 -3.22 15.79 16.23
CA GLU A 82 -1.98 16.48 15.91
C GLU A 82 -0.99 16.38 17.07
N THR A 83 0.14 15.71 16.87
CA THR A 83 1.17 15.51 17.92
C THR A 83 2.49 16.22 17.63
N GLY A 84 2.57 17.06 16.60
CA GLY A 84 3.81 17.68 16.11
C GLY A 84 4.63 16.72 15.22
N ARG A 85 4.30 15.45 15.18
CA ARG A 85 4.77 14.47 14.20
C ARG A 85 3.57 13.76 13.59
N VAL A 86 3.60 13.56 12.28
CA VAL A 86 2.53 12.89 11.53
C VAL A 86 3.02 11.52 11.11
N ASP A 87 2.32 10.48 11.56
CA ASP A 87 2.58 9.10 11.17
C ASP A 87 1.83 8.80 9.86
N PHE A 88 2.49 8.14 8.93
CA PHE A 88 1.97 7.84 7.60
C PHE A 88 1.96 6.35 7.32
N VAL A 89 0.87 5.83 6.74
CA VAL A 89 0.88 4.56 6.03
C VAL A 89 0.78 4.85 4.54
N ILE A 90 1.79 4.44 3.78
CA ILE A 90 1.88 4.71 2.34
C ILE A 90 1.77 3.38 1.61
N HIS A 91 0.73 3.23 0.78
CA HIS A 91 0.46 1.99 0.07
C HIS A 91 0.75 2.12 -1.42
N PHE A 92 1.53 1.19 -1.95
CA PHE A 92 1.90 1.09 -3.37
C PHE A 92 1.17 -0.09 -4.01
N HIS A 93 0.42 0.20 -5.06
CA HIS A 93 -0.32 -0.83 -5.79
C HIS A 93 0.58 -1.66 -6.72
N GLY A 94 0.10 -2.82 -7.11
CA GLY A 94 0.72 -3.69 -8.10
C GLY A 94 0.31 -3.36 -9.54
N TRP A 95 0.52 -4.34 -10.43
CA TRP A 95 0.19 -4.24 -11.84
C TRP A 95 -1.31 -4.02 -12.06
N HIS A 96 -1.65 -3.38 -13.19
CA HIS A 96 -3.03 -3.20 -13.66
C HIS A 96 -3.98 -2.55 -12.64
N ASN A 97 -3.46 -1.63 -11.83
CA ASN A 97 -4.27 -0.89 -10.86
C ASN A 97 -4.09 0.63 -11.03
N SER A 98 -4.80 1.39 -10.21
CA SER A 98 -4.82 2.85 -10.16
C SER A 98 -5.06 3.31 -8.72
N VAL A 99 -4.90 4.60 -8.41
CA VAL A 99 -5.20 5.15 -7.08
C VAL A 99 -6.63 4.84 -6.66
N ALA A 100 -7.60 5.09 -7.55
CA ALA A 100 -9.01 4.83 -7.27
C ALA A 100 -9.33 3.34 -7.09
N GLY A 101 -8.75 2.49 -7.94
CA GLY A 101 -8.86 1.03 -7.83
C GLY A 101 -8.29 0.54 -6.51
N THR A 102 -7.09 0.98 -6.17
CA THR A 102 -6.41 0.59 -4.91
C THR A 102 -7.23 0.93 -3.67
N LEU A 103 -7.78 2.15 -3.59
CA LEU A 103 -8.61 2.56 -2.46
C LEU A 103 -9.88 1.71 -2.34
N ARG A 104 -10.56 1.47 -3.48
CA ARG A 104 -11.81 0.75 -3.51
C ARG A 104 -11.63 -0.75 -3.31
N ASP A 105 -10.74 -1.37 -4.11
CA ASP A 105 -10.63 -2.82 -4.21
C ASP A 105 -9.98 -3.42 -2.95
N TYR A 106 -9.08 -2.66 -2.31
CA TYR A 106 -8.46 -3.07 -1.04
C TYR A 106 -9.12 -2.47 0.19
N GLN A 107 -10.17 -1.64 0.04
CA GLN A 107 -10.87 -1.00 1.16
C GLN A 107 -9.92 -0.32 2.15
N LEU A 108 -8.86 0.34 1.65
CA LEU A 108 -7.77 0.82 2.51
C LEU A 108 -8.22 1.87 3.54
N ILE A 109 -9.18 2.72 3.16
CA ILE A 109 -9.73 3.76 4.06
C ILE A 109 -10.56 3.10 5.15
N GLU A 110 -11.46 2.18 4.78
CA GLU A 110 -12.29 1.43 5.70
C GLU A 110 -11.44 0.62 6.68
N GLN A 111 -10.39 -0.01 6.19
CA GLN A 111 -9.45 -0.77 6.99
C GLN A 111 -8.62 0.11 7.94
N LEU A 112 -8.21 1.32 7.51
CA LEU A 112 -7.57 2.29 8.41
C LEU A 112 -8.52 2.70 9.53
N ILE A 113 -9.77 3.05 9.20
CA ILE A 113 -10.80 3.42 10.19
C ILE A 113 -11.03 2.28 11.17
N ALA A 114 -11.23 1.05 10.67
CA ALA A 114 -11.44 -0.15 11.49
C ALA A 114 -10.25 -0.49 12.40
N SER A 115 -9.05 -0.01 12.05
CA SER A 115 -7.86 -0.19 12.88
C SER A 115 -7.85 0.69 14.12
N GLY A 116 -8.50 1.85 14.07
CA GLY A 116 -8.47 2.86 15.13
C GLY A 116 -7.12 3.55 15.31
N LYS A 117 -6.22 3.52 14.30
CA LYS A 117 -4.88 4.11 14.39
C LYS A 117 -4.84 5.57 13.97
N ASN A 118 -4.05 6.37 14.69
CA ASN A 118 -3.83 7.80 14.47
C ASN A 118 -2.78 8.02 13.37
N ALA A 119 -3.14 7.73 12.14
CA ALA A 119 -2.24 7.83 10.99
C ALA A 119 -2.93 8.43 9.77
N VAL A 120 -2.14 8.98 8.86
CA VAL A 120 -2.58 9.45 7.55
C VAL A 120 -2.28 8.38 6.51
N LEU A 121 -3.30 7.95 5.77
CA LEU A 121 -3.14 7.04 4.63
C LEU A 121 -2.78 7.84 3.38
N VAL A 122 -1.76 7.37 2.65
CA VAL A 122 -1.31 7.97 1.39
C VAL A 122 -1.22 6.90 0.31
N VAL A 123 -1.82 7.15 -0.84
CA VAL A 123 -1.75 6.25 -1.99
C VAL A 123 -1.28 7.05 -3.21
N PRO A 124 0.00 6.99 -3.56
CA PRO A 124 0.51 7.62 -4.78
C PRO A 124 0.20 6.76 -6.00
N ALA A 125 0.01 7.41 -7.16
CA ALA A 125 -0.13 6.72 -8.42
C ALA A 125 1.16 5.99 -8.79
N GLY A 126 1.04 4.73 -9.19
CA GLY A 126 2.06 3.96 -9.87
C GLY A 126 1.82 3.92 -11.40
N PRO A 127 2.40 2.94 -12.12
CA PRO A 127 2.05 2.66 -13.50
C PRO A 127 0.55 2.30 -13.62
N ARG A 128 -0.25 3.22 -14.16
CA ARG A 128 -1.70 3.04 -14.22
C ARG A 128 -2.09 1.97 -15.24
N ASP A 129 -2.83 0.95 -14.82
CA ASP A 129 -3.35 -0.13 -15.68
C ASP A 129 -2.27 -0.79 -16.57
N ALA A 130 -1.02 -0.87 -16.08
CA ALA A 130 0.12 -1.43 -16.81
C ALA A 130 0.83 -2.54 -16.03
N PRO A 131 1.41 -3.54 -16.72
CA PRO A 131 2.21 -4.60 -16.11
C PRO A 131 3.65 -4.12 -15.87
N ASP A 132 3.82 -3.20 -14.96
CA ASP A 132 5.11 -2.60 -14.62
C ASP A 132 5.17 -2.32 -13.12
N SER A 133 6.31 -2.60 -12.52
CA SER A 133 6.59 -2.36 -11.09
C SER A 133 7.48 -1.14 -10.86
N PHE A 134 7.81 -0.37 -11.92
CA PHE A 134 8.71 0.76 -11.81
C PHE A 134 8.09 1.90 -10.99
N GLY A 135 8.75 2.29 -9.90
CA GLY A 135 8.28 3.34 -8.99
C GLY A 135 8.65 4.77 -9.39
N GLY A 136 9.13 4.97 -10.64
CA GLY A 136 9.43 6.31 -11.15
C GLY A 136 10.39 7.11 -10.28
N LYS A 137 10.05 8.38 -10.00
CA LYS A 137 10.87 9.29 -9.19
C LYS A 137 11.11 8.81 -7.76
N LEU A 138 10.24 7.96 -7.21
CA LEU A 138 10.45 7.40 -5.87
C LEU A 138 11.59 6.38 -5.83
N GLU A 139 12.01 5.83 -6.98
CA GLU A 139 13.21 4.98 -7.06
C GLU A 139 14.51 5.79 -7.21
N GLU A 140 14.45 7.10 -7.37
CA GLU A 140 15.63 7.97 -7.45
C GLU A 140 16.24 8.23 -6.07
N ARG A 141 17.51 8.69 -6.06
CA ARG A 141 18.16 9.14 -4.82
C ARG A 141 17.38 10.32 -4.22
N ASP A 142 17.08 10.22 -2.92
CA ASP A 142 16.26 11.19 -2.18
C ASP A 142 14.83 11.39 -2.72
N GLY A 143 14.35 10.57 -3.68
CA GLY A 143 13.03 10.70 -4.28
C GLY A 143 11.90 10.63 -3.25
N PHE A 144 11.99 9.71 -2.30
CA PHE A 144 11.00 9.59 -1.23
C PHE A 144 11.06 10.75 -0.23
N LYS A 145 12.24 11.29 0.04
CA LYS A 145 12.42 12.49 0.87
C LYS A 145 11.73 13.70 0.23
N HIS A 146 11.86 13.88 -1.08
CA HIS A 146 11.16 14.95 -1.82
C HIS A 146 9.65 14.75 -1.78
N PHE A 147 9.18 13.52 -1.94
CA PHE A 147 7.76 13.18 -1.86
C PHE A 147 7.17 13.51 -0.47
N LEU A 148 7.83 13.13 0.60
CA LEU A 148 7.37 13.44 1.96
C LEU A 148 7.45 14.95 2.27
N ALA A 149 8.42 15.67 1.73
CA ALA A 149 8.49 17.13 1.86
C ALA A 149 7.30 17.82 1.17
N GLU A 150 6.95 17.39 -0.05
CA GLU A 150 5.77 17.89 -0.78
C GLU A 150 4.47 17.52 -0.08
N LEU A 151 4.38 16.32 0.47
CA LEU A 151 3.22 15.86 1.26
C LEU A 151 3.00 16.75 2.48
N LEU A 152 4.03 17.02 3.28
CA LEU A 152 3.94 17.90 4.44
C LEU A 152 3.55 19.33 4.03
N ALA A 153 4.17 19.88 2.98
CA ALA A 153 3.85 21.20 2.46
C ALA A 153 2.39 21.30 2.00
N THR A 154 1.88 20.25 1.33
CA THR A 154 0.48 20.18 0.90
C THR A 154 -0.48 20.15 2.08
N LEU A 155 -0.21 19.34 3.09
CA LEU A 155 -1.03 19.27 4.31
C LEU A 155 -1.06 20.63 5.03
N GLN A 156 0.06 21.33 5.09
CA GLN A 156 0.15 22.68 5.67
C GLN A 156 -0.61 23.71 4.85
N GLN A 157 -0.40 23.76 3.54
CA GLN A 157 -1.06 24.72 2.63
C GLN A 157 -2.58 24.53 2.59
N ARG A 158 -3.05 23.30 2.70
CA ARG A 158 -4.49 22.98 2.72
C ARG A 158 -5.14 23.20 4.09
N GLY A 159 -4.39 23.67 5.07
CA GLY A 159 -4.89 23.92 6.42
C GLY A 159 -5.49 22.65 7.07
N VAL A 160 -4.86 21.49 6.80
CA VAL A 160 -5.34 20.22 7.34
C VAL A 160 -5.13 20.18 8.84
N PHE A 161 -4.00 20.72 9.30
CA PHE A 161 -3.61 20.78 10.70
C PHE A 161 -3.59 22.23 11.20
N GLN A 162 -3.94 22.40 12.46
CA GLN A 162 -3.86 23.71 13.13
C GLN A 162 -2.41 24.10 13.45
N ARG A 163 -1.58 23.10 13.77
CA ARG A 163 -0.16 23.29 14.00
C ARG A 163 0.54 23.60 12.68
N LYS A 164 1.48 24.56 12.75
CA LYS A 164 2.35 24.90 11.60
C LYS A 164 3.69 24.19 11.64
N ASP A 165 4.09 23.71 12.82
CA ASP A 165 5.35 23.04 13.13
C ASP A 165 5.12 21.51 13.29
N PHE A 166 4.98 20.81 12.17
CA PHE A 166 4.93 19.35 12.20
C PHE A 166 5.96 18.74 11.25
N SER A 167 6.36 17.52 11.57
CA SER A 167 7.38 16.78 10.85
C SER A 167 6.92 15.35 10.57
N VAL A 168 7.65 14.64 9.73
CA VAL A 168 7.43 13.21 9.50
C VAL A 168 7.70 12.44 10.77
N GLY A 169 6.73 11.67 11.22
CA GLY A 169 6.82 10.70 12.29
C GLY A 169 7.31 9.34 11.80
N ARG A 170 6.62 8.29 12.20
CA ARG A 170 6.83 6.92 11.69
C ARG A 170 6.18 6.75 10.33
N VAL A 171 6.78 5.94 9.49
CA VAL A 171 6.23 5.61 8.18
C VAL A 171 6.10 4.10 8.07
N ILE A 172 4.92 3.65 7.66
CA ILE A 172 4.70 2.29 7.20
C ILE A 172 4.70 2.31 5.67
N LEU A 173 5.59 1.53 5.06
CA LEU A 173 5.61 1.31 3.62
C LEU A 173 4.90 -0.01 3.34
N SER A 174 3.77 0.07 2.68
CA SER A 174 2.91 -1.06 2.36
C SER A 174 2.84 -1.25 0.85
N GLY A 175 2.90 -2.47 0.37
CA GLY A 175 2.77 -2.75 -1.06
C GLY A 175 2.13 -4.09 -1.36
N HIS A 176 1.33 -4.11 -2.43
CA HIS A 176 0.80 -5.32 -3.01
C HIS A 176 1.54 -5.64 -4.30
N SER A 177 1.85 -6.94 -4.53
CA SER A 177 2.38 -7.40 -5.81
C SER A 177 3.61 -6.58 -6.27
N GLY A 178 3.56 -5.95 -7.42
CA GLY A 178 4.64 -5.11 -7.98
C GLY A 178 5.09 -3.94 -7.11
N GLY A 179 4.35 -3.58 -6.05
CA GLY A 179 4.72 -2.50 -5.11
C GLY A 179 6.01 -2.74 -4.33
N TYR A 180 6.50 -3.98 -4.27
CA TYR A 180 7.76 -4.31 -3.58
C TYR A 180 8.95 -3.51 -4.11
N ARG A 181 9.00 -3.28 -5.41
CA ARG A 181 10.17 -2.69 -6.07
C ARG A 181 10.41 -1.25 -5.64
N VAL A 182 9.36 -0.43 -5.63
CA VAL A 182 9.47 0.96 -5.17
C VAL A 182 9.79 1.02 -3.68
N ILE A 183 9.23 0.12 -2.86
CA ILE A 183 9.56 0.05 -1.42
C ILE A 183 11.03 -0.26 -1.23
N ALA A 184 11.56 -1.29 -1.90
CA ALA A 184 12.97 -1.66 -1.81
C ALA A 184 13.90 -0.50 -2.22
N ALA A 185 13.54 0.27 -3.27
CA ALA A 185 14.31 1.42 -3.71
C ALA A 185 14.26 2.58 -2.69
N ILE A 186 13.10 2.82 -2.07
CA ILE A 186 12.94 3.81 -0.99
C ILE A 186 13.85 3.47 0.19
N LEU A 187 13.89 2.21 0.61
CA LEU A 187 14.71 1.75 1.73
C LEU A 187 16.20 1.86 1.44
N ASP A 188 16.59 1.63 0.20
CA ASP A 188 17.99 1.66 -0.25
C ASP A 188 18.52 3.10 -0.41
N ARG A 189 17.75 3.97 -1.09
CA ARG A 189 18.23 5.28 -1.54
C ARG A 189 17.23 6.42 -1.47
N GLY A 190 16.02 6.20 -0.95
CA GLY A 190 14.95 7.21 -0.92
C GLY A 190 15.17 8.40 0.02
N GLY A 191 16.20 8.35 0.89
CA GLY A 191 16.63 9.48 1.73
C GLY A 191 16.08 9.49 3.16
N LEU A 192 15.01 8.76 3.48
CA LEU A 192 14.37 8.74 4.81
C LEU A 192 14.11 7.30 5.32
N ALA A 193 14.98 6.35 5.00
CA ALA A 193 14.84 4.96 5.42
C ALA A 193 14.75 4.78 6.95
N LYS A 194 15.32 5.70 7.73
CA LYS A 194 15.22 5.71 9.20
C LYS A 194 13.82 6.00 9.74
N ASN A 195 12.97 6.64 8.93
CA ASN A 195 11.57 6.92 9.29
C ASN A 195 10.64 5.77 8.91
N ALA A 196 11.08 4.86 8.03
CA ALA A 196 10.37 3.62 7.74
C ALA A 196 10.45 2.70 8.98
N ASP A 197 9.38 2.68 9.76
CA ASP A 197 9.27 1.90 10.98
C ASP A 197 8.85 0.46 10.67
N GLU A 198 7.99 0.30 9.66
CA GLU A 198 7.51 -0.99 9.20
C GLU A 198 7.43 -1.08 7.67
N VAL A 199 7.60 -2.30 7.17
CA VAL A 199 7.35 -2.66 5.77
C VAL A 199 6.35 -3.81 5.73
N TRP A 200 5.31 -3.66 4.92
CA TRP A 200 4.29 -4.68 4.71
C TRP A 200 4.25 -5.10 3.25
N LEU A 201 4.46 -6.38 3.00
CA LEU A 201 4.48 -6.98 1.68
C LEU A 201 3.29 -7.94 1.55
N PHE A 202 2.28 -7.52 0.82
CA PHE A 202 1.08 -8.30 0.53
C PHE A 202 1.29 -9.06 -0.79
N ASP A 203 1.72 -10.31 -0.68
CA ASP A 203 2.14 -11.16 -1.79
C ASP A 203 3.02 -10.40 -2.80
N ALA A 204 4.05 -9.75 -2.24
CA ALA A 204 4.85 -8.75 -2.93
C ALA A 204 6.37 -8.99 -2.86
N LEU A 205 6.85 -10.09 -2.26
CA LEU A 205 8.28 -10.38 -2.17
C LEU A 205 8.74 -11.18 -3.40
N TYR A 206 8.81 -10.52 -4.58
CA TYR A 206 9.28 -11.17 -5.82
C TYR A 206 10.79 -11.06 -6.02
N ALA A 207 11.46 -10.11 -5.35
CA ALA A 207 12.89 -9.85 -5.45
C ALA A 207 13.34 -8.84 -4.38
N GLU A 208 14.57 -8.34 -4.50
CA GLU A 208 15.13 -7.26 -3.66
C GLU A 208 15.31 -7.64 -2.18
N THR A 209 15.33 -8.93 -1.87
CA THR A 209 15.47 -9.48 -0.53
C THR A 209 16.63 -8.86 0.25
N ASP A 210 17.76 -8.59 -0.43
CA ASP A 210 18.95 -7.98 0.18
C ASP A 210 18.65 -6.59 0.77
N LYS A 211 17.84 -5.78 0.07
CA LYS A 211 17.50 -4.42 0.52
C LYS A 211 16.60 -4.44 1.73
N PHE A 212 15.61 -5.34 1.76
CA PHE A 212 14.74 -5.52 2.92
C PHE A 212 15.52 -5.99 4.15
N LEU A 213 16.40 -6.96 3.98
CA LEU A 213 17.25 -7.44 5.07
C LEU A 213 18.23 -6.37 5.55
N ALA A 214 18.91 -5.67 4.64
CA ALA A 214 19.85 -4.61 5.00
C ALA A 214 19.16 -3.45 5.73
N TRP A 215 17.94 -3.09 5.33
CA TRP A 215 17.14 -2.10 6.05
C TRP A 215 16.75 -2.59 7.43
N SER A 216 16.22 -3.81 7.56
CA SER A 216 15.82 -4.36 8.86
C SER A 216 17.01 -4.48 9.82
N ASP A 217 18.16 -4.93 9.33
CA ASP A 217 19.38 -5.04 10.12
C ASP A 217 19.88 -3.66 10.62
N ARG A 218 19.82 -2.63 9.76
CA ARG A 218 20.34 -1.29 10.05
C ARG A 218 19.40 -0.46 10.92
N HIS A 219 18.11 -0.57 10.72
CA HIS A 219 17.10 0.32 11.31
C HIS A 219 16.21 -0.38 12.33
N HIS A 220 16.37 -1.70 12.52
CA HIS A 220 15.51 -2.52 13.38
C HIS A 220 14.03 -2.37 13.08
N GLY A 221 13.72 -2.09 11.81
CA GLY A 221 12.36 -1.97 11.31
C GLY A 221 11.66 -3.31 11.25
N ARG A 222 10.34 -3.29 11.36
CA ARG A 222 9.50 -4.49 11.36
C ARG A 222 9.05 -4.84 9.93
N LEU A 223 9.26 -6.09 9.50
CA LEU A 223 8.83 -6.62 8.21
C LEU A 223 7.70 -7.63 8.41
N LEU A 224 6.56 -7.38 7.78
CA LEU A 224 5.46 -8.33 7.66
C LEU A 224 5.32 -8.72 6.19
N ASN A 225 5.53 -9.98 5.89
CA ASN A 225 5.38 -10.54 4.55
C ASN A 225 4.29 -11.61 4.56
N ILE A 226 3.20 -11.38 3.86
CA ILE A 226 2.19 -12.39 3.57
C ILE A 226 2.42 -12.89 2.15
N TYR A 227 2.41 -14.21 1.95
CA TYR A 227 2.69 -14.85 0.66
C TYR A 227 1.74 -16.00 0.39
N THR A 228 1.51 -16.29 -0.89
CA THR A 228 0.57 -17.29 -1.38
C THR A 228 1.30 -18.43 -2.12
N ASP A 229 0.62 -19.56 -2.33
CA ASP A 229 1.17 -20.65 -3.13
C ASP A 229 1.27 -20.33 -4.63
N HIS A 230 0.41 -19.44 -5.14
CA HIS A 230 0.23 -19.21 -6.57
C HIS A 230 0.54 -17.79 -7.04
N GLY A 231 0.87 -16.88 -6.12
CA GLY A 231 1.20 -15.48 -6.45
C GLY A 231 2.62 -15.27 -7.00
N GLY A 232 3.49 -16.30 -6.86
CA GLY A 232 4.88 -16.24 -7.34
C GLY A 232 5.90 -15.72 -6.32
N THR A 233 5.49 -15.48 -5.05
CA THR A 233 6.35 -14.93 -3.98
C THR A 233 6.81 -15.99 -2.98
N LYS A 234 6.32 -17.24 -3.08
CA LYS A 234 6.63 -18.31 -2.15
C LYS A 234 8.13 -18.62 -2.11
N ASP A 235 8.73 -18.84 -3.26
CA ASP A 235 10.14 -19.23 -3.36
C ASP A 235 11.06 -18.15 -2.77
N ASP A 236 10.81 -16.87 -3.06
CA ASP A 236 11.56 -15.76 -2.50
C ASP A 236 11.34 -15.60 -0.99
N SER A 237 10.12 -15.83 -0.51
CA SER A 237 9.79 -15.82 0.93
C SER A 237 10.50 -16.95 1.67
N GLU A 238 10.46 -18.16 1.14
CA GLU A 238 11.17 -19.32 1.71
C GLU A 238 12.69 -19.15 1.66
N ALA A 239 13.23 -18.61 0.56
CA ALA A 239 14.66 -18.30 0.44
C ALA A 239 15.09 -17.25 1.48
N MET A 240 14.26 -16.22 1.72
CA MET A 240 14.54 -15.22 2.75
C MET A 240 14.52 -15.85 4.15
N MET A 241 13.55 -16.68 4.47
CA MET A 241 13.48 -17.41 5.74
C MET A 241 14.68 -18.34 5.93
N ALA A 242 15.11 -19.04 4.88
CA ALA A 242 16.31 -19.90 4.93
C ALA A 242 17.59 -19.09 5.23
N ARG A 243 17.71 -17.89 4.66
CA ARG A 243 18.83 -16.96 4.95
C ARG A 243 18.81 -16.48 6.40
N LEU A 244 17.64 -16.12 6.92
CA LEU A 244 17.46 -15.71 8.32
C LEU A 244 17.83 -16.85 9.28
N LYS A 245 17.37 -18.07 8.99
CA LYS A 245 17.72 -19.26 9.74
C LYS A 245 19.22 -19.53 9.78
N LYS A 246 19.88 -19.42 8.61
CA LYS A 246 21.35 -19.57 8.50
C LYS A 246 22.11 -18.52 9.33
N ARG A 247 21.56 -17.32 9.49
CA ARG A 247 22.12 -16.22 10.29
C ARG A 247 21.74 -16.29 11.77
N ALA A 248 20.95 -17.28 12.18
CA ALA A 248 20.35 -17.37 13.52
C ALA A 248 19.53 -16.10 13.89
N THR A 249 18.97 -15.42 12.91
CA THR A 249 18.10 -14.25 13.11
C THR A 249 16.68 -14.74 13.42
N PRO A 250 16.06 -14.35 14.55
CA PRO A 250 14.71 -14.77 14.89
C PRO A 250 13.66 -14.25 13.89
N PHE A 251 12.69 -15.06 13.56
CA PHE A 251 11.50 -14.67 12.78
C PHE A 251 10.32 -15.57 13.14
N LEU A 252 9.11 -15.05 12.92
CA LEU A 252 7.87 -15.82 12.97
C LEU A 252 7.54 -16.33 11.57
N ALA A 253 7.22 -17.62 11.44
CA ALA A 253 6.66 -18.19 10.22
C ALA A 253 5.45 -19.04 10.61
N VAL A 254 4.26 -18.67 10.13
CA VAL A 254 3.01 -19.31 10.53
C VAL A 254 1.94 -19.14 9.43
N GLU A 255 0.96 -20.07 9.41
CA GLU A 255 -0.25 -19.89 8.62
C GLU A 255 -0.98 -18.62 9.03
N GLU A 256 -1.34 -17.77 8.08
CA GLU A 256 -1.99 -16.47 8.30
C GLU A 256 -3.21 -16.58 9.23
N ALA A 257 -4.05 -17.60 9.01
CA ALA A 257 -5.26 -17.84 9.83
C ALA A 257 -4.96 -18.25 11.29
N LYS A 258 -3.73 -18.68 11.61
CA LYS A 258 -3.31 -19.11 12.95
C LYS A 258 -2.50 -18.05 13.69
N ALA A 259 -1.99 -17.03 12.99
CA ALA A 259 -1.19 -15.99 13.62
C ALA A 259 -2.01 -15.20 14.65
N THR A 260 -1.51 -15.11 15.86
CA THR A 260 -2.16 -14.34 16.93
C THR A 260 -1.76 -12.86 16.91
N THR A 261 -2.58 -12.02 17.52
CA THR A 261 -2.29 -10.59 17.67
C THR A 261 -0.98 -10.35 18.43
N ASP A 262 -0.70 -11.14 19.46
CA ASP A 262 0.51 -10.99 20.26
C ASP A 262 1.76 -11.41 19.49
N GLU A 263 1.71 -12.48 18.71
CA GLU A 263 2.79 -12.86 17.80
C GLU A 263 3.08 -11.77 16.79
N LEU A 264 2.03 -11.19 16.19
CA LEU A 264 2.20 -10.08 15.25
C LEU A 264 2.77 -8.81 15.89
N LYS A 265 2.50 -8.54 17.18
CA LYS A 265 3.06 -7.38 17.91
C LYS A 265 4.50 -7.56 18.33
N THR A 266 4.88 -8.77 18.71
CA THR A 266 6.15 -9.04 19.40
C THR A 266 7.29 -9.43 18.46
N ASN A 267 6.98 -9.95 17.27
CA ASN A 267 7.99 -10.35 16.30
C ASN A 267 8.35 -9.21 15.35
N GLN A 268 9.64 -9.12 15.00
CA GLN A 268 10.16 -8.12 14.07
C GLN A 268 10.05 -8.57 12.61
N LEU A 269 10.36 -9.82 12.35
CA LEU A 269 10.31 -10.42 11.02
C LEU A 269 9.21 -11.48 10.99
N ILE A 270 8.22 -11.28 10.15
CA ILE A 270 7.00 -12.09 10.14
C ILE A 270 6.71 -12.56 8.72
N PHE A 271 6.51 -13.85 8.56
CA PHE A 271 6.14 -14.50 7.31
C PHE A 271 4.83 -15.26 7.53
N LEU A 272 3.79 -14.80 6.85
CA LEU A 272 2.45 -15.40 6.91
C LEU A 272 2.17 -16.12 5.60
N HIS A 273 2.03 -17.42 5.66
CA HIS A 273 1.54 -18.21 4.53
C HIS A 273 0.01 -18.15 4.51
N THR A 274 -0.58 -17.88 3.37
CA THR A 274 -2.05 -17.82 3.22
C THR A 274 -2.54 -18.65 2.04
N ASP A 275 -3.73 -19.22 2.18
CA ASP A 275 -4.48 -19.91 1.14
C ASP A 275 -5.28 -18.97 0.22
N LEU A 276 -5.24 -17.66 0.49
CA LEU A 276 -5.93 -16.67 -0.33
C LEU A 276 -5.31 -16.55 -1.72
N PRO A 277 -6.11 -16.24 -2.75
CA PRO A 277 -5.60 -15.82 -4.04
C PRO A 277 -4.81 -14.51 -3.94
N HIS A 278 -3.86 -14.31 -4.86
CA HIS A 278 -2.98 -13.14 -4.96
C HIS A 278 -3.67 -11.78 -4.73
N ASN A 279 -4.82 -11.58 -5.38
CA ASN A 279 -5.53 -10.29 -5.31
C ASN A 279 -6.39 -10.10 -4.05
N ASP A 280 -6.55 -11.14 -3.24
CA ASP A 280 -7.43 -11.13 -2.06
C ASP A 280 -6.67 -10.88 -0.74
N VAL A 281 -5.33 -10.91 -0.77
CA VAL A 281 -4.48 -10.89 0.44
C VAL A 281 -4.52 -9.58 1.23
N VAL A 282 -4.96 -8.48 0.63
CA VAL A 282 -5.04 -7.18 1.32
C VAL A 282 -6.40 -7.03 2.01
N GLU A 283 -7.48 -7.41 1.32
CA GLU A 283 -8.86 -7.06 1.67
C GLU A 283 -9.62 -8.21 2.32
N LYS A 284 -9.50 -9.43 1.80
CA LYS A 284 -10.44 -10.53 2.10
C LYS A 284 -10.58 -10.88 3.57
N ARG A 285 -9.46 -10.86 4.32
CA ARG A 285 -9.43 -11.08 5.78
C ARG A 285 -9.08 -9.82 6.54
N GLN A 286 -9.19 -8.65 5.88
CA GLN A 286 -8.91 -7.34 6.47
C GLN A 286 -7.46 -7.25 7.02
N GLU A 287 -6.50 -7.85 6.28
CA GLU A 287 -5.11 -7.96 6.75
C GLU A 287 -4.42 -6.60 6.89
N PHE A 288 -4.78 -5.62 6.06
CA PHE A 288 -4.27 -4.26 6.22
C PHE A 288 -4.69 -3.65 7.58
N SER A 289 -5.96 -3.82 7.98
CA SER A 289 -6.45 -3.40 9.30
C SER A 289 -5.80 -4.19 10.44
N ARG A 290 -5.62 -5.50 10.24
CA ARG A 290 -4.97 -6.37 11.22
C ARG A 290 -3.51 -5.96 11.46
N PHE A 291 -2.76 -5.66 10.42
CA PHE A 291 -1.38 -5.17 10.52
C PHE A 291 -1.34 -3.78 11.18
N LEU A 292 -2.26 -2.87 10.82
CA LEU A 292 -2.39 -1.58 11.50
C LEU A 292 -2.62 -1.74 13.00
N LYS A 293 -3.55 -2.57 13.44
CA LYS A 293 -3.85 -2.82 14.87
C LYS A 293 -2.64 -3.31 15.65
N THR A 294 -1.70 -3.98 14.99
CA THR A 294 -0.48 -4.48 15.61
C THR A 294 0.72 -3.55 15.40
N SER A 295 0.57 -2.47 14.64
CA SER A 295 1.61 -1.49 14.38
C SER A 295 1.95 -0.66 15.61
N ARG A 296 3.12 0.01 15.56
CA ARG A 296 3.58 0.92 16.59
C ARG A 296 2.93 2.31 16.54
N PHE A 297 1.97 2.54 15.66
CA PHE A 297 1.20 3.79 15.60
C PHE A 297 0.34 3.96 16.86
N ASP A 298 0.18 5.19 17.29
CA ASP A 298 -0.72 5.53 18.38
C ASP A 298 -2.18 5.24 17.96
N ASP A 299 -3.04 4.98 18.94
CA ASP A 299 -4.47 4.82 18.70
C ASP A 299 -5.17 6.20 18.60
N LEU A 300 -6.21 6.28 17.78
CA LEU A 300 -7.16 7.38 17.83
C LEU A 300 -7.80 7.38 19.22
N LYS A 301 -7.93 8.56 19.84
CA LYS A 301 -8.75 8.63 21.07
C LYS A 301 -10.20 8.40 20.69
N PRO A 302 -10.97 7.66 21.49
CA PRO A 302 -12.41 7.66 21.35
C PRO A 302 -12.92 9.11 21.30
N ALA A 303 -13.90 9.38 20.42
CA ALA A 303 -14.61 10.65 20.48
C ALA A 303 -15.10 10.85 21.92
N ALA A 304 -14.85 12.01 22.49
CA ALA A 304 -15.42 12.33 23.81
C ALA A 304 -16.95 12.20 23.71
N PRO A 305 -17.62 11.56 24.67
CA PRO A 305 -19.07 11.34 24.65
C PRO A 305 -19.83 12.66 24.58
#